data_14aeffc5b1a210cff87006ce0e9f72b5
#
_entry.id   14aeffc5b1a210cff87006ce0e9f72b5
#
_cell.length_a   1.000
_cell.length_b   1.000
_cell.length_c   1.000
_cell.angle_alpha   90.00
_cell.angle_beta   90.00
_cell.angle_gamma   90.00
#
_symmetry.space_group_name_H-M   'P 1'
#
loop_
_entity.id
_entity.type
_entity.pdbx_description
1 polymer ?
#
loop_
_entity_poly.entity_id
_entity_poly.type
_entity_poly.pdbx_seq_one_letter_code
_entity_poly.pdbx_strand_id
1 'polypeptide(L)'
;MITFRKLEERDLAQVLEWRTSEHVTQYMYTDIEKSLDNQHGWFKKIINDDTHYYWIIEVKGVPIGLISLNQIDWQNKKTSFAYYIGDLNYSIIAGRIHPYLYNFVFFELGLNKIYAEVMEGNDGMMKMHLHYGFTQVATFKDHIYKYNQFHNVEYFELMATHWKENCTKFHKFKADFVL
;
A
#
# COMPACT_ATOMS: atom_id res chain seq x y z
N MET A 1 -12.58 -15.46 0.34
CA MET A 1 -11.26 -15.47 -0.33
C MET A 1 -10.93 -14.02 -0.62
N ILE A 2 -9.71 -13.58 -0.35
CA ILE A 2 -9.19 -12.27 -0.73
C ILE A 2 -8.40 -12.48 -2.02
N THR A 3 -8.63 -11.64 -3.02
CA THR A 3 -7.95 -11.65 -4.31
C THR A 3 -7.45 -10.26 -4.68
N PHE A 4 -6.49 -10.19 -5.59
CA PHE A 4 -5.86 -8.94 -6.04
C PHE A 4 -5.90 -8.94 -7.57
N ARG A 5 -6.71 -8.07 -8.13
CA ARG A 5 -6.88 -7.92 -9.56
C ARG A 5 -6.16 -6.66 -10.03
N LYS A 6 -5.42 -6.72 -11.12
CA LYS A 6 -4.78 -5.54 -11.71
C LYS A 6 -5.79 -4.41 -11.89
N LEU A 7 -5.39 -3.20 -11.57
CA LEU A 7 -6.20 -1.99 -11.76
C LEU A 7 -6.52 -1.79 -13.24
N GLU A 8 -7.78 -1.55 -13.54
CA GLU A 8 -8.28 -1.29 -14.90
C GLU A 8 -8.97 0.09 -14.98
N GLU A 9 -9.15 0.60 -16.19
CA GLU A 9 -9.79 1.90 -16.42
C GLU A 9 -11.20 1.98 -15.82
N ARG A 10 -11.95 0.89 -15.84
CA ARG A 10 -13.30 0.81 -15.24
C ARG A 10 -13.33 1.05 -13.72
N ASP A 11 -12.19 0.91 -13.04
CA ASP A 11 -12.11 1.05 -11.59
C ASP A 11 -11.86 2.49 -11.16
N LEU A 12 -11.47 3.37 -12.08
CA LEU A 12 -10.97 4.71 -11.77
C LEU A 12 -11.96 5.57 -11.01
N ALA A 13 -13.23 5.52 -11.36
CA ALA A 13 -14.27 6.26 -10.66
C ALA A 13 -14.40 5.80 -9.20
N GLN A 14 -14.40 4.50 -8.95
CA GLN A 14 -14.48 3.93 -7.61
C GLN A 14 -13.21 4.24 -6.79
N VAL A 15 -12.03 4.11 -7.40
CA VAL A 15 -10.75 4.43 -6.76
C VAL A 15 -10.70 5.91 -6.38
N LEU A 16 -11.19 6.81 -7.24
CA LEU A 16 -11.27 8.25 -6.97
C LEU A 16 -12.19 8.55 -5.78
N GLU A 17 -13.38 7.91 -5.74
CA GLU A 17 -14.30 8.04 -4.59
C GLU A 17 -13.61 7.63 -3.28
N TRP A 18 -12.95 6.49 -3.27
CA TRP A 18 -12.24 6.01 -2.08
C TRP A 18 -11.08 6.96 -1.71
N ARG A 19 -10.27 7.35 -2.69
CA ARG A 19 -9.06 8.16 -2.45
C ARG A 19 -9.38 9.55 -1.91
N THR A 20 -10.55 10.10 -2.26
CA THR A 20 -11.01 11.42 -1.81
C THR A 20 -11.90 11.36 -0.57
N SER A 21 -12.25 10.17 -0.09
CA SER A 21 -13.01 10.02 1.16
C SER A 21 -12.15 10.42 2.37
N GLU A 22 -12.78 10.98 3.40
CA GLU A 22 -12.09 11.49 4.58
C GLU A 22 -11.26 10.41 5.27
N HIS A 23 -11.82 9.21 5.46
CA HIS A 23 -11.15 8.12 6.16
C HIS A 23 -9.90 7.58 5.42
N VAL A 24 -9.78 7.81 4.11
CA VAL A 24 -8.61 7.46 3.32
C VAL A 24 -7.65 8.65 3.24
N THR A 25 -8.14 9.83 2.84
CA THR A 25 -7.26 10.96 2.53
C THR A 25 -6.58 11.55 3.75
N GLN A 26 -7.16 11.41 4.96
CA GLN A 26 -6.62 12.03 6.18
C GLN A 26 -5.15 11.66 6.48
N TYR A 27 -4.70 10.47 6.08
CA TYR A 27 -3.33 9.99 6.29
C TYR A 27 -2.48 9.97 5.02
N MET A 28 -3.03 10.44 3.90
CA MET A 28 -2.27 10.60 2.66
C MET A 28 -1.52 11.94 2.68
N TYR A 29 -0.35 12.00 2.06
CA TYR A 29 0.47 13.22 2.03
C TYR A 29 -0.20 14.38 1.32
N THR A 30 -1.05 14.09 0.34
CA THR A 30 -1.75 15.10 -0.46
C THR A 30 -3.23 14.83 -0.50
N ASP A 31 -4.02 15.89 -0.52
CA ASP A 31 -5.41 15.83 -0.96
C ASP A 31 -5.43 16.02 -2.47
N ILE A 32 -6.11 15.12 -3.15
CA ILE A 32 -6.26 15.20 -4.61
C ILE A 32 -7.63 15.79 -4.98
N GLU A 33 -7.66 16.49 -6.10
CA GLU A 33 -8.91 16.97 -6.67
C GLU A 33 -9.78 15.78 -7.12
N LYS A 34 -11.07 15.83 -6.83
CA LYS A 34 -12.04 14.83 -7.29
C LYS A 34 -12.38 15.06 -8.76
N SER A 35 -11.41 14.79 -9.63
CA SER A 35 -11.49 14.95 -11.08
C SER A 35 -11.20 13.62 -11.78
N LEU A 36 -12.18 13.13 -12.51
CA LEU A 36 -12.04 11.89 -13.28
C LEU A 36 -11.03 12.04 -14.42
N ASP A 37 -10.93 13.24 -15.03
CA ASP A 37 -9.96 13.52 -16.07
C ASP A 37 -8.52 13.45 -15.52
N ASN A 38 -8.28 13.99 -14.33
CA ASN A 38 -6.99 13.87 -13.64
C ASN A 38 -6.68 12.39 -13.31
N GLN A 39 -7.69 11.63 -12.91
CA GLN A 39 -7.56 10.20 -12.63
C GLN A 39 -7.21 9.39 -13.87
N HIS A 40 -7.83 9.67 -15.01
CA HIS A 40 -7.46 9.08 -16.30
C HIS A 40 -6.04 9.48 -16.73
N GLY A 41 -5.65 10.73 -16.52
CA GLY A 41 -4.29 11.20 -16.78
C GLY A 41 -3.24 10.47 -15.95
N TRP A 42 -3.52 10.26 -14.67
CA TRP A 42 -2.69 9.46 -13.77
C TRP A 42 -2.61 8.00 -14.24
N PHE A 43 -3.74 7.36 -14.53
CA PHE A 43 -3.78 5.97 -14.99
C PHE A 43 -2.93 5.74 -16.25
N LYS A 44 -3.01 6.63 -17.25
CA LYS A 44 -2.20 6.55 -18.47
C LYS A 44 -0.69 6.60 -18.19
N LYS A 45 -0.26 7.28 -17.12
CA LYS A 45 1.15 7.33 -16.72
C LYS A 45 1.58 6.01 -16.09
N ILE A 46 0.78 5.46 -15.18
CA ILE A 46 1.16 4.29 -14.39
C ILE A 46 1.11 2.97 -15.17
N ILE A 47 0.27 2.84 -16.20
CA ILE A 47 0.16 1.59 -16.97
C ILE A 47 1.42 1.24 -17.78
N ASN A 48 2.30 2.22 -18.01
CA ASN A 48 3.56 2.06 -18.72
C ASN A 48 4.79 2.21 -17.82
N ASP A 49 4.59 2.25 -16.50
CA ASP A 49 5.64 2.44 -15.52
C ASP A 49 5.91 1.12 -14.78
N ASP A 50 7.05 0.50 -15.05
CA ASP A 50 7.47 -0.78 -14.46
C ASP A 50 8.01 -0.64 -13.02
N THR A 51 7.96 0.56 -12.48
CA THR A 51 8.31 0.85 -11.08
C THR A 51 7.10 1.00 -10.17
N HIS A 52 5.88 0.96 -10.75
CA HIS A 52 4.63 1.11 -10.01
C HIS A 52 3.58 0.10 -10.49
N TYR A 53 2.99 -0.63 -9.55
CA TYR A 53 1.91 -1.58 -9.84
C TYR A 53 0.76 -1.38 -8.88
N TYR A 54 -0.46 -1.49 -9.38
CA TYR A 54 -1.69 -1.23 -8.63
C TYR A 54 -2.68 -2.37 -8.81
N TRP A 55 -3.27 -2.81 -7.70
CA TRP A 55 -4.29 -3.86 -7.70
C TRP A 55 -5.51 -3.46 -6.88
N ILE A 56 -6.68 -3.81 -7.39
CA ILE A 56 -7.92 -3.78 -6.64
C ILE A 56 -7.92 -4.95 -5.67
N ILE A 57 -8.19 -4.66 -4.40
CA ILE A 57 -8.41 -5.68 -3.37
C ILE A 57 -9.86 -6.10 -3.47
N GLU A 58 -10.11 -7.41 -3.61
CA GLU A 58 -11.44 -7.96 -3.70
C GLU A 58 -11.69 -9.00 -2.61
N VAL A 59 -12.93 -9.04 -2.10
CA VAL A 59 -13.43 -10.09 -1.22
C VAL A 59 -14.63 -10.73 -1.87
N LYS A 60 -14.51 -12.02 -2.23
CA LYS A 60 -15.56 -12.75 -2.95
C LYS A 60 -16.01 -12.04 -4.23
N GLY A 61 -15.08 -11.42 -4.95
CA GLY A 61 -15.35 -10.68 -6.19
C GLY A 61 -15.90 -9.25 -5.98
N VAL A 62 -16.01 -8.77 -4.75
CA VAL A 62 -16.45 -7.40 -4.44
C VAL A 62 -15.20 -6.53 -4.24
N PRO A 63 -15.00 -5.46 -5.03
CA PRO A 63 -13.92 -4.49 -4.84
C PRO A 63 -14.09 -3.75 -3.51
N ILE A 64 -13.04 -3.70 -2.70
CA ILE A 64 -13.09 -3.11 -1.35
C ILE A 64 -12.00 -2.09 -1.07
N GLY A 65 -10.98 -2.00 -1.92
CA GLY A 65 -9.86 -1.11 -1.72
C GLY A 65 -8.79 -1.25 -2.79
N LEU A 66 -7.67 -0.58 -2.59
CA LEU A 66 -6.52 -0.57 -3.48
C LEU A 66 -5.24 -0.91 -2.72
N ILE A 67 -4.33 -1.63 -3.37
CA ILE A 67 -2.97 -1.87 -2.90
C ILE A 67 -2.00 -1.63 -4.04
N SER A 68 -0.81 -1.11 -3.74
CA SER A 68 0.21 -0.83 -4.75
C SER A 68 1.61 -1.16 -4.26
N LEU A 69 2.49 -1.47 -5.22
CA LEU A 69 3.93 -1.34 -5.07
C LEU A 69 4.37 -0.05 -5.77
N ASN A 70 5.23 0.70 -5.10
CA ASN A 70 5.68 2.00 -5.57
C ASN A 70 7.20 2.08 -5.55
N GLN A 71 7.75 2.81 -6.53
CA GLN A 71 9.19 3.07 -6.61
C GLN A 71 10.02 1.79 -6.53
N ILE A 72 9.63 0.77 -7.29
CA ILE A 72 10.39 -0.47 -7.35
C ILE A 72 11.77 -0.16 -7.94
N ASP A 73 12.79 -0.40 -7.15
CA ASP A 73 14.19 -0.31 -7.55
C ASP A 73 14.72 -1.74 -7.77
N TRP A 74 14.65 -2.18 -9.00
CA TRP A 74 15.06 -3.52 -9.40
C TRP A 74 16.55 -3.76 -9.19
N GLN A 75 17.38 -2.72 -9.34
CA GLN A 75 18.82 -2.80 -9.15
C GLN A 75 19.17 -3.00 -7.68
N ASN A 76 18.60 -2.20 -6.78
CA ASN A 76 18.84 -2.26 -5.34
C ASN A 76 17.87 -3.20 -4.62
N LYS A 77 16.96 -3.86 -5.36
CA LYS A 77 16.01 -4.85 -4.87
C LYS A 77 15.16 -4.35 -3.69
N LYS A 78 14.56 -3.18 -3.85
CA LYS A 78 13.70 -2.56 -2.83
C LYS A 78 12.45 -1.96 -3.44
N THR A 79 11.41 -1.81 -2.62
CA THR A 79 10.15 -1.16 -3.01
C THR A 79 9.49 -0.54 -1.79
N SER A 80 8.66 0.46 -2.00
CA SER A 80 7.64 0.86 -1.03
C SER A 80 6.28 0.31 -1.44
N PHE A 81 5.30 0.45 -0.57
CA PHE A 81 3.92 0.08 -0.87
C PHE A 81 2.95 1.06 -0.22
N ALA A 82 1.74 1.08 -0.75
CA ALA A 82 0.61 1.74 -0.12
C ALA A 82 -0.63 0.87 -0.25
N TYR A 83 -1.56 1.01 0.68
CA TYR A 83 -2.88 0.39 0.56
C TYR A 83 -3.92 1.16 1.35
N TYR A 84 -5.16 1.00 0.98
CA TYR A 84 -6.30 1.43 1.78
C TYR A 84 -7.52 0.55 1.52
N ILE A 85 -8.37 0.45 2.52
CA ILE A 85 -9.70 -0.11 2.39
C ILE A 85 -10.67 1.04 2.16
N GLY A 86 -11.27 1.08 0.99
CA GLY A 86 -12.21 2.13 0.61
C GLY A 86 -13.63 1.86 1.12
N ASP A 87 -14.02 0.60 1.21
CA ASP A 87 -15.32 0.19 1.78
C ASP A 87 -15.16 -0.17 3.27
N LEU A 88 -15.66 0.70 4.15
CA LEU A 88 -15.55 0.57 5.60
C LEU A 88 -16.20 -0.71 6.16
N ASN A 89 -17.17 -1.32 5.45
CA ASN A 89 -17.75 -2.58 5.85
C ASN A 89 -16.72 -3.72 5.91
N TYR A 90 -15.58 -3.53 5.23
CA TYR A 90 -14.48 -4.50 5.18
C TYR A 90 -13.25 -4.08 6.01
N SER A 91 -13.34 -3.04 6.82
CA SER A 91 -12.20 -2.54 7.61
C SER A 91 -11.55 -3.61 8.51
N ILE A 92 -12.34 -4.56 9.02
CA ILE A 92 -11.87 -5.63 9.88
C ILE A 92 -10.84 -6.57 9.21
N ILE A 93 -10.83 -6.65 7.88
CA ILE A 93 -9.89 -7.50 7.15
C ILE A 93 -8.60 -6.78 6.75
N ALA A 94 -8.52 -5.47 6.96
CA ALA A 94 -7.36 -4.65 6.58
C ALA A 94 -6.03 -5.27 7.03
N GLY A 95 -5.98 -5.74 8.28
CA GLY A 95 -4.80 -6.38 8.83
C GLY A 95 -4.40 -7.71 8.17
N ARG A 96 -5.26 -8.35 7.39
CA ARG A 96 -4.94 -9.62 6.73
C ARG A 96 -4.37 -9.48 5.33
N ILE A 97 -4.28 -8.27 4.80
CA ILE A 97 -3.86 -7.99 3.42
C ILE A 97 -2.35 -8.06 3.27
N HIS A 98 -1.63 -7.50 4.22
CA HIS A 98 -0.18 -7.34 4.20
C HIS A 98 0.62 -8.63 3.90
N PRO A 99 0.34 -9.77 4.55
CA PRO A 99 1.12 -10.99 4.29
C PRO A 99 1.08 -11.46 2.84
N TYR A 100 -0.02 -11.23 2.12
CA TYR A 100 -0.11 -11.57 0.70
C TYR A 100 0.92 -10.77 -0.11
N LEU A 101 0.97 -9.45 0.11
CA LEU A 101 1.92 -8.59 -0.59
C LEU A 101 3.36 -8.90 -0.21
N TYR A 102 3.65 -9.11 1.08
CA TYR A 102 5.01 -9.38 1.53
C TYR A 102 5.53 -10.71 0.99
N ASN A 103 4.69 -11.75 0.96
CA ASN A 103 5.05 -13.01 0.33
C ASN A 103 5.34 -12.83 -1.16
N PHE A 104 4.50 -12.08 -1.88
CA PHE A 104 4.72 -11.79 -3.29
C PHE A 104 6.05 -11.05 -3.51
N VAL A 105 6.31 -9.99 -2.76
CA VAL A 105 7.55 -9.20 -2.88
C VAL A 105 8.81 -10.01 -2.60
N PHE A 106 8.80 -10.83 -1.54
CA PHE A 106 10.02 -11.51 -1.11
C PHE A 106 10.22 -12.90 -1.75
N PHE A 107 9.15 -13.61 -2.12
CA PHE A 107 9.27 -14.95 -2.68
C PHE A 107 9.08 -14.99 -4.20
N GLU A 108 8.21 -14.14 -4.76
CA GLU A 108 7.95 -14.13 -6.21
C GLU A 108 8.84 -13.09 -6.93
N LEU A 109 8.88 -11.84 -6.45
CA LEU A 109 9.72 -10.81 -7.06
C LEU A 109 11.20 -10.91 -6.64
N GLY A 110 11.51 -11.59 -5.54
CA GLY A 110 12.88 -11.75 -5.05
C GLY A 110 13.52 -10.44 -4.58
N LEU A 111 12.73 -9.45 -4.19
CA LEU A 111 13.25 -8.20 -3.64
C LEU A 111 13.82 -8.43 -2.24
N ASN A 112 14.71 -7.54 -1.80
CA ASN A 112 15.42 -7.64 -0.54
C ASN A 112 14.79 -6.80 0.58
N LYS A 113 14.09 -5.72 0.22
CA LYS A 113 13.58 -4.76 1.21
C LYS A 113 12.22 -4.21 0.80
N ILE A 114 11.32 -4.12 1.77
CA ILE A 114 10.13 -3.25 1.71
C ILE A 114 10.35 -2.10 2.70
N TYR A 115 10.12 -0.87 2.28
CA TYR A 115 10.09 0.28 3.18
C TYR A 115 8.72 0.95 3.16
N ALA A 116 8.38 1.60 4.25
CA ALA A 116 7.09 2.26 4.41
C ALA A 116 7.23 3.58 5.15
N GLU A 117 6.44 4.55 4.76
CA GLU A 117 6.33 5.85 5.36
C GLU A 117 4.95 5.99 5.98
N VAL A 118 4.89 6.44 7.23
CA VAL A 118 3.64 6.61 7.96
C VAL A 118 3.58 8.00 8.55
N MET A 119 2.62 8.80 8.11
CA MET A 119 2.39 10.12 8.71
C MET A 119 1.93 9.96 10.16
N GLU A 120 2.42 10.81 11.04
CA GLU A 120 2.03 10.80 12.47
C GLU A 120 0.50 10.85 12.64
N GLY A 121 0.02 10.24 13.73
CA GLY A 121 -1.41 10.07 13.98
C GLY A 121 -2.02 8.80 13.36
N ASN A 122 -1.33 8.14 12.45
CA ASN A 122 -1.77 6.84 11.91
C ASN A 122 -1.23 5.66 12.74
N ASP A 123 -1.56 5.67 14.03
CA ASP A 123 -1.09 4.66 15.00
C ASP A 123 -1.47 3.23 14.61
N GLY A 124 -2.62 3.08 13.95
CA GLY A 124 -3.08 1.79 13.48
C GLY A 124 -2.09 1.16 12.49
N MET A 125 -1.60 1.96 11.54
CA MET A 125 -0.62 1.51 10.55
C MET A 125 0.75 1.27 11.18
N MET A 126 1.22 2.13 12.09
CA MET A 126 2.48 1.91 12.80
C MET A 126 2.47 0.58 13.58
N LYS A 127 1.40 0.33 14.34
CA LYS A 127 1.22 -0.95 15.06
C LYS A 127 1.19 -2.16 14.11
N MET A 128 0.56 -1.99 12.94
CA MET A 128 0.50 -3.03 11.92
C MET A 128 1.89 -3.36 11.37
N HIS A 129 2.71 -2.36 11.06
CA HIS A 129 4.08 -2.57 10.60
C HIS A 129 4.90 -3.32 11.63
N LEU A 130 4.88 -2.87 12.89
CA LEU A 130 5.59 -3.56 13.98
C LEU A 130 5.11 -5.01 14.16
N HIS A 131 3.79 -5.26 14.06
CA HIS A 131 3.22 -6.61 14.16
C HIS A 131 3.76 -7.56 13.09
N TYR A 132 4.02 -7.05 11.89
CA TYR A 132 4.56 -7.85 10.78
C TYR A 132 6.10 -7.84 10.72
N GLY A 133 6.77 -7.28 11.71
CA GLY A 133 8.22 -7.36 11.85
C GLY A 133 8.99 -6.25 11.15
N PHE A 134 8.33 -5.16 10.77
CA PHE A 134 9.05 -3.95 10.38
C PHE A 134 9.79 -3.36 11.57
N THR A 135 10.92 -2.75 11.29
CA THR A 135 11.67 -1.94 12.24
C THR A 135 11.49 -0.47 11.90
N GLN A 136 11.16 0.36 12.88
CA GLN A 136 11.20 1.81 12.72
C GLN A 136 12.65 2.26 12.69
N VAL A 137 13.06 2.93 11.62
CA VAL A 137 14.47 3.28 11.36
C VAL A 137 14.73 4.78 11.42
N ALA A 138 13.70 5.60 11.23
CA ALA A 138 13.83 7.05 11.30
C ALA A 138 12.49 7.73 11.60
N THR A 139 12.58 8.97 12.10
CA THR A 139 11.50 9.94 12.15
C THR A 139 11.95 11.19 11.40
N PHE A 140 11.25 11.55 10.33
CA PHE A 140 11.46 12.82 9.65
C PHE A 140 10.55 13.88 10.27
N LYS A 141 11.15 14.85 10.93
CA LYS A 141 10.41 15.92 11.61
C LYS A 141 9.91 16.96 10.61
N ASP A 142 8.69 17.46 10.85
CA ASP A 142 8.08 18.53 10.06
C ASP A 142 8.10 18.24 8.55
N HIS A 143 7.87 16.96 8.18
CA HIS A 143 8.12 16.46 6.83
C HIS A 143 6.97 16.74 5.86
N ILE A 144 5.74 16.74 6.34
CA ILE A 144 4.54 17.00 5.53
C ILE A 144 3.79 18.20 6.11
N TYR A 145 3.44 19.16 5.24
CA TYR A 145 2.55 20.26 5.61
C TYR A 145 1.13 19.96 5.13
N LYS A 146 0.21 19.73 6.07
CA LYS A 146 -1.18 19.41 5.78
C LYS A 146 -2.08 19.92 6.92
N TYR A 147 -3.30 20.32 6.57
CA TYR A 147 -4.27 20.85 7.56
C TYR A 147 -3.72 22.00 8.40
N ASN A 148 -2.97 22.92 7.74
CA ASN A 148 -2.33 24.09 8.36
C ASN A 148 -1.30 23.79 9.48
N GLN A 149 -0.71 22.58 9.45
CA GLN A 149 0.35 22.20 10.37
C GLN A 149 1.36 21.26 9.73
N PHE A 150 2.55 21.21 10.30
CA PHE A 150 3.56 20.21 9.94
C PHE A 150 3.30 18.89 10.67
N HIS A 151 3.56 17.80 9.96
CA HIS A 151 3.45 16.43 10.48
C HIS A 151 4.78 15.72 10.32
N ASN A 152 5.15 14.95 11.33
CA ASN A 152 6.26 14.03 11.24
C ASN A 152 5.89 12.83 10.38
N VAL A 153 6.92 12.18 9.83
CA VAL A 153 6.76 10.92 9.11
C VAL A 153 7.69 9.88 9.71
N GLU A 154 7.11 8.75 10.10
CA GLU A 154 7.83 7.60 10.62
C GLU A 154 8.23 6.69 9.46
N TYR A 155 9.51 6.33 9.42
CA TYR A 155 10.10 5.44 8.42
C TYR A 155 10.27 4.04 8.98
N PHE A 156 9.78 3.06 8.25
CA PHE A 156 9.85 1.64 8.60
C PHE A 156 10.49 0.85 7.49
N GLU A 157 11.19 -0.23 7.83
CA GLU A 157 11.70 -1.20 6.86
C GLU A 157 11.51 -2.64 7.30
N LEU A 158 11.28 -3.51 6.32
CA LEU A 158 11.21 -4.95 6.48
C LEU A 158 12.21 -5.61 5.52
N MET A 159 13.12 -6.40 6.06
CA MET A 159 14.11 -7.12 5.29
C MET A 159 13.61 -8.52 4.90
N ALA A 160 13.96 -8.97 3.70
CA ALA A 160 13.62 -10.30 3.21
C ALA A 160 14.10 -11.43 4.14
N THR A 161 15.29 -11.29 4.71
CA THR A 161 15.84 -12.26 5.68
C THR A 161 14.94 -12.36 6.90
N HIS A 162 14.61 -11.22 7.50
CA HIS A 162 13.74 -11.19 8.67
C HIS A 162 12.34 -11.78 8.40
N TRP A 163 11.74 -11.43 7.25
CA TRP A 163 10.44 -11.98 6.86
C TRP A 163 10.50 -13.50 6.67
N LYS A 164 11.49 -14.01 5.93
CA LYS A 164 11.65 -15.44 5.65
C LYS A 164 11.87 -16.28 6.91
N GLU A 165 12.57 -15.77 7.90
CA GLU A 165 12.79 -16.43 9.18
C GLU A 165 11.54 -16.46 10.06
N ASN A 166 10.69 -15.42 9.99
CA ASN A 166 9.60 -15.21 10.94
C ASN A 166 8.20 -15.41 10.35
N CYS A 167 8.06 -15.62 9.04
CA CYS A 167 6.78 -15.67 8.35
C CYS A 167 6.08 -17.04 8.32
N THR A 168 6.56 -18.06 9.04
CA THR A 168 6.00 -19.43 8.95
C THR A 168 4.48 -19.48 9.11
N LYS A 169 3.92 -18.68 10.03
CA LYS A 169 2.48 -18.54 10.23
C LYS A 169 1.75 -17.85 9.08
N PHE A 170 2.49 -17.16 8.21
CA PHE A 170 1.96 -16.40 7.09
C PHE A 170 2.15 -17.07 5.71
N HIS A 171 2.82 -18.22 5.61
CA HIS A 171 3.08 -18.92 4.35
C HIS A 171 1.82 -19.27 3.54
N LYS A 172 0.67 -19.38 4.20
CA LYS A 172 -0.62 -19.66 3.56
C LYS A 172 -1.22 -18.47 2.81
N PHE A 173 -0.73 -17.27 3.03
CA PHE A 173 -1.23 -16.05 2.38
C PHE A 173 -0.55 -15.89 1.02
N LYS A 174 -1.05 -16.63 0.03
CA LYS A 174 -0.60 -16.57 -1.36
C LYS A 174 -1.71 -16.02 -2.23
N ALA A 175 -1.36 -15.18 -3.17
CA ALA A 175 -2.27 -14.64 -4.17
C ALA A 175 -1.51 -14.34 -5.46
N ASP A 176 -2.20 -14.45 -6.58
CA ASP A 176 -1.67 -14.11 -7.88
C ASP A 176 -1.76 -12.59 -8.08
N PHE A 177 -0.61 -11.93 -7.95
CA PHE A 177 -0.46 -10.53 -8.35
C PHE A 177 0.07 -10.50 -9.79
N VAL A 178 -0.76 -10.08 -10.73
CA VAL A 178 -0.34 -9.92 -12.13
C VAL A 178 0.36 -8.57 -12.29
N LEU A 179 1.61 -8.57 -12.77
CA LEU A 179 2.40 -7.38 -13.09
C LEU A 179 2.00 -6.75 -14.44
#